data_b9e1c8350089ae7b5c784af0cd3d9b75
#
_entry.id   b9e1c8350089ae7b5c784af0cd3d9b75
#
_cell.length_a   1.000
_cell.length_b   1.000
_cell.length_c   1.000
_cell.angle_alpha   90.00
_cell.angle_beta   90.00
_cell.angle_gamma   90.00
#
_symmetry.space_group_name_H-M   'P 1'
#
loop_
_entity.id
_entity.type
_entity.pdbx_description
1 polymer ?
#
loop_
_entity_poly.entity_id
_entity_poly.type
_entity_poly.pdbx_seq_one_letter_code
_entity_poly.pdbx_strand_id
1 'polypeptide(L)'
;MTVVVSGVGVVLPRARSAPELLAPAAEAPPVEPKDLVGRKGLRYKDRATQLAYCAADAALRNAGLLDGGGLRVPGGTVAMVASSNYGNLDTICRAMDTIAEHTAAAGSAMDLPNASSNVIASSVAIRFGLRGPNLMLCNGATSGLDAVHWAATLIRGGRAARALVLGVEPDNESVRAFTGGSRTIDGAAALVVESEESAAERGASAQAVLGDYVRGAGLGRCLERLARTTGDRPALWQLPEQRAAAVPDTLLEGVDRHDLGEVFGLGSGALGVLQCAAAVGWFARGGAGPVYATAGTDADDASAGIALRGRAAA
;
A
#
# COMPACT_ATOMS: atom_id res chain seq x y z
N MET A 1 -22.98 -2.61 -1.32
CA MET A 1 -22.25 -1.49 -1.95
C MET A 1 -20.93 -2.03 -2.47
N THR A 2 -20.73 -1.98 -3.78
CA THR A 2 -19.49 -2.36 -4.46
C THR A 2 -18.44 -1.28 -4.25
N VAL A 3 -17.22 -1.67 -3.90
CA VAL A 3 -16.06 -0.77 -3.79
C VAL A 3 -15.10 -1.09 -4.91
N VAL A 4 -14.65 -0.06 -5.61
CA VAL A 4 -13.78 -0.18 -6.78
C VAL A 4 -12.48 0.57 -6.59
N VAL A 5 -11.44 0.13 -7.28
CA VAL A 5 -10.19 0.87 -7.45
C VAL A 5 -10.36 1.76 -8.69
N SER A 6 -10.24 3.06 -8.52
CA SER A 6 -10.37 4.05 -9.60
C SER A 6 -9.05 4.74 -9.95
N GLY A 7 -8.00 4.52 -9.19
CA GLY A 7 -6.67 5.03 -9.48
C GLY A 7 -5.57 4.30 -8.75
N VAL A 8 -4.41 4.21 -9.38
CA VAL A 8 -3.22 3.54 -8.86
C VAL A 8 -1.99 4.43 -9.04
N GLY A 9 -1.14 4.49 -8.02
CA GLY A 9 0.19 5.09 -8.10
C GLY A 9 1.23 4.08 -7.59
N VAL A 10 2.27 3.86 -8.36
CA VAL A 10 3.39 2.97 -8.02
C VAL A 10 4.69 3.76 -8.10
N VAL A 11 5.49 3.67 -7.06
CA VAL A 11 6.78 4.36 -6.97
C VAL A 11 7.80 3.41 -6.34
N LEU A 12 8.42 2.60 -7.18
CA LEU A 12 9.52 1.69 -6.84
C LEU A 12 10.71 1.99 -7.77
N PRO A 13 11.95 1.65 -7.42
CA PRO A 13 13.08 1.84 -8.34
C PRO A 13 12.83 1.22 -9.72
N ARG A 14 12.29 0.00 -9.78
CA ARG A 14 12.11 -0.79 -11.00
C ARG A 14 10.69 -0.83 -11.56
N ALA A 15 9.73 -0.10 -10.94
CA ALA A 15 8.34 -0.02 -11.39
C ALA A 15 7.72 1.34 -11.07
N ARG A 16 7.04 1.95 -12.05
CA ARG A 16 6.36 3.25 -11.95
C ARG A 16 4.88 3.18 -12.31
N SER A 17 4.42 2.00 -12.71
CA SER A 17 3.02 1.73 -13.05
C SER A 17 2.59 0.36 -12.56
N ALA A 18 1.28 0.13 -12.44
CA ALA A 18 0.73 -1.15 -12.01
C ALA A 18 1.15 -2.33 -12.91
N PRO A 19 1.14 -2.23 -14.26
CA PRO A 19 1.63 -3.30 -15.13
C PRO A 19 3.12 -3.65 -14.95
N GLU A 20 3.97 -2.68 -14.57
CA GLU A 20 5.40 -2.91 -14.35
C GLU A 20 5.69 -3.70 -13.06
N LEU A 21 4.74 -3.81 -12.14
CA LEU A 21 4.87 -4.70 -10.98
C LEU A 21 4.97 -6.18 -11.38
N LEU A 22 4.39 -6.55 -12.54
CA LEU A 22 4.41 -7.91 -13.08
C LEU A 22 5.57 -8.16 -14.07
N ALA A 23 6.21 -7.10 -14.55
CA ALA A 23 7.33 -7.16 -15.48
C ALA A 23 8.23 -5.93 -15.27
N PRO A 24 8.98 -5.89 -14.14
CA PRO A 24 9.77 -4.72 -13.80
C PRO A 24 11.00 -4.57 -14.71
N ALA A 25 11.53 -3.35 -14.78
CA ALA A 25 12.82 -3.11 -15.40
C ALA A 25 13.92 -3.96 -14.72
N ALA A 26 14.92 -4.41 -15.48
CA ALA A 26 16.02 -5.21 -14.94
C ALA A 26 16.80 -4.41 -13.88
N GLU A 27 17.12 -3.15 -14.18
CA GLU A 27 17.81 -2.22 -13.28
C GLU A 27 17.17 -0.83 -13.38
N ALA A 28 17.22 -0.08 -12.30
CA ALA A 28 16.83 1.32 -12.26
C ALA A 28 17.49 2.03 -11.08
N PRO A 29 17.77 3.34 -11.19
CA PRO A 29 18.29 4.12 -10.07
C PRO A 29 17.26 4.21 -8.95
N PRO A 30 17.69 4.49 -7.71
CA PRO A 30 16.80 4.79 -6.60
C PRO A 30 15.79 5.90 -6.97
N VAL A 31 14.65 5.86 -6.31
CA VAL A 31 13.63 6.91 -6.48
C VAL A 31 14.13 8.23 -5.91
N GLU A 32 14.07 9.29 -6.72
CA GLU A 32 14.35 10.65 -6.29
C GLU A 32 13.03 11.44 -6.16
N PRO A 33 12.45 11.56 -4.95
CA PRO A 33 11.14 12.20 -4.76
C PRO A 33 11.04 13.62 -5.29
N LYS A 34 12.15 14.39 -5.21
CA LYS A 34 12.21 15.77 -5.73
C LYS A 34 11.93 15.90 -7.23
N ASP A 35 12.24 14.84 -7.98
CA ASP A 35 12.05 14.82 -9.43
C ASP A 35 10.59 14.47 -9.82
N LEU A 36 9.85 13.84 -8.90
CA LEU A 36 8.45 13.44 -9.08
C LEU A 36 7.46 14.49 -8.57
N VAL A 37 7.70 15.06 -7.38
CA VAL A 37 6.75 15.96 -6.70
C VAL A 37 7.33 17.34 -6.35
N GLY A 38 8.51 17.66 -6.90
CA GLY A 38 9.23 18.90 -6.63
C GLY A 38 9.83 18.95 -5.22
N ARG A 39 10.66 19.98 -4.96
CA ARG A 39 11.40 20.12 -3.68
C ARG A 39 10.54 20.67 -2.53
N LYS A 40 9.42 21.34 -2.83
CA LYS A 40 8.60 22.00 -1.82
C LYS A 40 7.99 20.99 -0.85
N GLY A 41 8.27 21.18 0.44
CA GLY A 41 7.71 20.35 1.52
C GLY A 41 8.43 19.03 1.77
N LEU A 42 9.58 18.75 1.12
CA LEU A 42 10.36 17.52 1.34
C LEU A 42 11.43 17.66 2.42
N ARG A 43 11.92 18.87 2.69
CA ARG A 43 13.16 19.13 3.48
C ARG A 43 13.19 18.49 4.86
N TYR A 44 12.04 18.40 5.53
CA TYR A 44 11.93 17.90 6.91
C TYR A 44 11.11 16.61 6.98
N LYS A 45 11.04 15.87 5.87
CA LYS A 45 10.30 14.62 5.80
C LYS A 45 11.27 13.45 5.69
N ASP A 46 10.97 12.38 6.43
CA ASP A 46 11.67 11.10 6.30
C ASP A 46 11.46 10.49 4.90
N ARG A 47 12.28 9.48 4.61
CA ARG A 47 12.26 8.80 3.31
C ARG A 47 10.89 8.22 2.98
N ALA A 48 10.23 7.57 3.95
CA ALA A 48 8.92 6.97 3.74
C ALA A 48 7.86 8.03 3.40
N THR A 49 7.82 9.16 4.14
CA THR A 49 6.89 10.25 3.84
C THR A 49 7.14 10.86 2.45
N GLN A 50 8.41 10.99 2.03
CA GLN A 50 8.73 11.49 0.69
C GLN A 50 8.25 10.54 -0.42
N LEU A 51 8.47 9.23 -0.28
CA LEU A 51 7.98 8.21 -1.20
C LEU A 51 6.44 8.16 -1.21
N ALA A 52 5.82 8.27 -0.03
CA ALA A 52 4.37 8.34 0.14
C ALA A 52 3.75 9.50 -0.64
N TYR A 53 4.37 10.68 -0.63
CA TYR A 53 3.92 11.82 -1.44
C TYR A 53 3.92 11.52 -2.93
N CYS A 54 4.94 10.82 -3.43
CA CYS A 54 5.04 10.47 -4.84
C CYS A 54 3.95 9.49 -5.26
N ALA A 55 3.72 8.42 -4.48
CA ALA A 55 2.68 7.43 -4.79
C ALA A 55 1.26 8.02 -4.66
N ALA A 56 1.04 8.87 -3.65
CA ALA A 56 -0.23 9.58 -3.46
C ALA A 56 -0.54 10.53 -4.62
N ASP A 57 0.44 11.34 -5.06
CA ASP A 57 0.28 12.22 -6.22
C ASP A 57 -0.08 11.43 -7.47
N ALA A 58 0.66 10.35 -7.74
CA ALA A 58 0.43 9.49 -8.89
C ALA A 58 -0.97 8.85 -8.87
N ALA A 59 -1.41 8.29 -7.72
CA ALA A 59 -2.72 7.67 -7.58
C ALA A 59 -3.87 8.67 -7.73
N LEU A 60 -3.76 9.83 -7.06
CA LEU A 60 -4.79 10.88 -7.14
C LEU A 60 -4.91 11.44 -8.56
N ARG A 61 -3.79 11.63 -9.28
CA ARG A 61 -3.81 12.05 -10.70
C ARG A 61 -4.39 10.96 -11.59
N ASN A 62 -3.99 9.71 -11.41
CA ASN A 62 -4.50 8.58 -12.18
C ASN A 62 -6.02 8.42 -11.98
N ALA A 63 -6.52 8.69 -10.78
CA ALA A 63 -7.97 8.73 -10.49
C ALA A 63 -8.68 9.97 -11.03
N GLY A 64 -7.98 10.97 -11.57
CA GLY A 64 -8.57 12.26 -11.96
C GLY A 64 -9.03 13.12 -10.78
N LEU A 65 -8.52 12.87 -9.57
CA LEU A 65 -8.87 13.62 -8.36
C LEU A 65 -7.90 14.76 -8.05
N LEU A 66 -6.77 14.83 -8.73
CA LEU A 66 -5.75 15.87 -8.53
C LEU A 66 -5.31 16.44 -9.88
N ASP A 67 -5.27 17.76 -9.97
CA ASP A 67 -4.72 18.50 -11.10
C ASP A 67 -3.84 19.67 -10.64
N GLY A 68 -3.50 20.60 -11.55
CA GLY A 68 -2.69 21.78 -11.24
C GLY A 68 -3.35 22.76 -10.26
N GLY A 69 -4.66 22.70 -10.07
CA GLY A 69 -5.44 23.51 -9.13
C GLY A 69 -5.62 22.85 -7.75
N GLY A 70 -5.21 21.61 -7.59
CA GLY A 70 -5.33 20.86 -6.33
C GLY A 70 -6.38 19.73 -6.39
N LEU A 71 -6.92 19.37 -5.22
CA LEU A 71 -7.92 18.30 -5.11
C LEU A 71 -9.27 18.75 -5.72
N ARG A 72 -9.80 17.95 -6.64
CA ARG A 72 -11.03 18.25 -7.41
C ARG A 72 -12.34 17.87 -6.71
N VAL A 73 -12.26 17.32 -5.52
CA VAL A 73 -13.42 16.91 -4.71
C VAL A 73 -13.31 17.49 -3.31
N PRO A 74 -14.42 17.63 -2.56
CA PRO A 74 -14.33 18.12 -1.19
C PRO A 74 -13.44 17.21 -0.34
N GLY A 75 -12.40 17.77 0.27
CA GLY A 75 -11.42 17.01 1.05
C GLY A 75 -12.01 16.18 2.20
N GLY A 76 -13.11 16.64 2.79
CA GLY A 76 -13.86 15.92 3.83
C GLY A 76 -14.50 14.61 3.36
N THR A 77 -14.63 14.40 2.04
CA THR A 77 -15.17 13.16 1.46
C THR A 77 -14.09 12.10 1.20
N VAL A 78 -12.81 12.44 1.40
CA VAL A 78 -11.67 11.57 1.10
C VAL A 78 -10.98 11.15 2.39
N ALA A 79 -11.06 9.87 2.74
CA ALA A 79 -10.29 9.28 3.82
C ALA A 79 -8.83 9.05 3.40
N MET A 80 -7.93 9.05 4.37
CA MET A 80 -6.54 8.62 4.22
C MET A 80 -6.29 7.37 5.06
N VAL A 81 -5.85 6.28 4.43
CA VAL A 81 -5.52 5.03 5.13
C VAL A 81 -4.13 4.59 4.69
N ALA A 82 -3.16 4.68 5.58
CA ALA A 82 -1.79 4.30 5.27
C ALA A 82 -1.36 3.05 6.05
N SER A 83 -0.39 2.34 5.50
CA SER A 83 0.30 1.23 6.16
C SER A 83 1.81 1.31 5.95
N SER A 84 2.55 1.09 7.03
CA SER A 84 4.00 0.94 7.05
C SER A 84 4.41 0.36 8.39
N ASN A 85 5.36 -0.54 8.42
CA ASN A 85 5.90 -1.09 9.68
C ASN A 85 7.22 -0.42 10.08
N TYR A 86 7.97 0.14 9.13
CA TYR A 86 9.31 0.72 9.34
C TYR A 86 9.40 2.21 9.01
N GLY A 87 8.30 2.84 8.61
CA GLY A 87 8.29 4.16 7.97
C GLY A 87 9.11 5.25 8.63
N ASN A 88 9.03 5.40 9.96
CA ASN A 88 9.73 6.43 10.72
C ASN A 88 10.84 5.87 11.63
N LEU A 89 11.25 4.61 11.46
CA LEU A 89 12.24 3.93 12.31
C LEU A 89 13.57 4.70 12.34
N ASP A 90 14.08 5.13 11.19
CA ASP A 90 15.32 5.91 11.09
C ASP A 90 15.27 7.22 11.89
N THR A 91 14.13 7.92 11.85
CA THR A 91 13.93 9.15 12.64
C THR A 91 13.96 8.87 14.14
N ILE A 92 13.34 7.76 14.57
CA ILE A 92 13.33 7.35 15.98
C ILE A 92 14.74 6.97 16.42
N CYS A 93 15.47 6.16 15.64
CA CYS A 93 16.84 5.75 15.95
C CYS A 93 17.75 6.98 16.10
N ARG A 94 17.76 7.90 15.14
CA ARG A 94 18.54 9.14 15.22
C ARG A 94 18.18 10.02 16.42
N ALA A 95 16.90 10.12 16.76
CA ALA A 95 16.49 10.87 17.94
C ALA A 95 17.00 10.22 19.24
N MET A 96 16.94 8.90 19.33
CA MET A 96 17.46 8.15 20.50
C MET A 96 18.97 8.26 20.62
N ASP A 97 19.72 8.17 19.51
CA ASP A 97 21.18 8.34 19.48
C ASP A 97 21.56 9.75 19.96
N THR A 98 20.86 10.79 19.45
CA THR A 98 21.06 12.18 19.89
C THR A 98 20.84 12.36 21.40
N ILE A 99 19.80 11.73 21.94
CA ILE A 99 19.51 11.77 23.38
C ILE A 99 20.58 11.04 24.18
N ALA A 100 21.04 9.90 23.70
CA ALA A 100 22.07 9.10 24.39
C ALA A 100 23.44 9.80 24.40
N GLU A 101 23.83 10.47 23.32
CA GLU A 101 25.12 11.12 23.17
C GLU A 101 25.15 12.55 23.78
N HIS A 102 24.07 13.30 23.64
CA HIS A 102 24.05 14.76 23.90
C HIS A 102 22.90 15.25 24.79
N THR A 103 22.07 14.39 25.34
CA THR A 103 20.84 14.71 26.10
C THR A 103 19.66 15.14 25.24
N ALA A 104 18.46 15.15 25.82
CA ALA A 104 17.23 15.54 25.16
C ALA A 104 17.22 17.03 24.69
N ALA A 105 18.02 17.88 25.31
CA ALA A 105 18.12 19.31 24.94
C ALA A 105 18.78 19.53 23.56
N ALA A 106 19.55 18.56 23.06
CA ALA A 106 20.19 18.62 21.75
C ALA A 106 19.25 18.17 20.62
N GLY A 107 18.10 17.55 20.95
CA GLY A 107 17.13 17.07 19.98
C GLY A 107 16.46 18.20 19.19
N SER A 108 16.18 17.97 17.93
CA SER A 108 15.43 18.91 17.09
C SER A 108 13.93 18.89 17.45
N ALA A 109 13.34 20.06 17.68
CA ALA A 109 11.90 20.18 17.86
C ALA A 109 11.09 19.65 16.64
N MET A 110 11.71 19.53 15.48
CA MET A 110 11.09 19.00 14.27
C MET A 110 11.10 17.45 14.23
N ASP A 111 11.97 16.78 14.99
CA ASP A 111 12.06 15.33 15.00
C ASP A 111 10.91 14.69 15.80
N LEU A 112 10.47 15.35 16.87
CA LEU A 112 9.41 14.83 17.72
C LEU A 112 8.08 14.54 16.98
N PRO A 113 7.53 15.46 16.16
CA PRO A 113 6.37 15.14 15.32
C PRO A 113 6.63 14.04 14.30
N ASN A 114 7.86 13.96 13.76
CA ASN A 114 8.23 12.95 12.77
C ASN A 114 8.51 11.56 13.40
N ALA A 115 8.70 11.47 14.69
CA ALA A 115 8.84 10.20 15.41
C ALA A 115 7.49 9.49 15.65
N SER A 116 6.35 10.14 15.40
CA SER A 116 5.04 9.53 15.55
C SER A 116 4.72 8.61 14.38
N SER A 117 4.21 7.39 14.65
CA SER A 117 3.87 6.40 13.61
C SER A 117 2.86 6.91 12.58
N ASN A 118 1.97 7.83 12.98
CA ASN A 118 0.96 8.38 12.08
C ASN A 118 1.46 9.53 11.18
N VAL A 119 2.74 9.90 11.26
CA VAL A 119 3.28 11.07 10.53
C VAL A 119 3.11 10.94 9.02
N ILE A 120 3.23 9.74 8.47
CA ILE A 120 3.08 9.48 7.04
C ILE A 120 1.66 9.81 6.60
N ALA A 121 0.65 9.20 7.24
CA ALA A 121 -0.75 9.41 6.92
C ALA A 121 -1.17 10.89 7.08
N SER A 122 -0.76 11.51 8.20
CA SER A 122 -1.07 12.92 8.49
C SER A 122 -0.40 13.86 7.48
N SER A 123 0.87 13.60 7.13
CA SER A 123 1.62 14.44 6.18
C SER A 123 1.01 14.38 4.77
N VAL A 124 0.63 13.18 4.30
CA VAL A 124 -0.07 13.00 3.02
C VAL A 124 -1.41 13.73 3.04
N ALA A 125 -2.20 13.55 4.11
CA ALA A 125 -3.50 14.22 4.23
C ALA A 125 -3.38 15.74 4.19
N ILE A 126 -2.41 16.33 4.92
CA ILE A 126 -2.14 17.77 4.92
C ILE A 126 -1.70 18.25 3.52
N ARG A 127 -0.77 17.52 2.87
CA ARG A 127 -0.24 17.93 1.56
C ARG A 127 -1.30 18.01 0.49
N PHE A 128 -2.21 17.04 0.46
CA PHE A 128 -3.24 16.92 -0.59
C PHE A 128 -4.62 17.43 -0.15
N GLY A 129 -4.75 17.96 1.07
CA GLY A 129 -6.02 18.51 1.56
C GLY A 129 -7.09 17.45 1.86
N LEU A 130 -6.69 16.21 2.18
CA LEU A 130 -7.60 15.15 2.57
C LEU A 130 -8.06 15.40 4.01
N ARG A 131 -9.35 15.52 4.25
CA ARG A 131 -9.92 15.92 5.56
C ARG A 131 -10.94 14.91 6.10
N GLY A 132 -11.08 13.75 5.45
CA GLY A 132 -11.88 12.63 5.95
C GLY A 132 -11.15 11.86 7.07
N PRO A 133 -11.64 10.68 7.47
CA PRO A 133 -10.98 9.81 8.42
C PRO A 133 -9.52 9.57 8.04
N ASN A 134 -8.62 9.54 9.04
CA ASN A 134 -7.19 9.36 8.84
C ASN A 134 -6.71 8.20 9.72
N LEU A 135 -6.21 7.14 9.11
CA LEU A 135 -5.75 5.94 9.78
C LEU A 135 -4.32 5.59 9.37
N MET A 136 -3.55 5.08 10.33
CA MET A 136 -2.23 4.49 10.10
C MET A 136 -2.23 3.08 10.68
N LEU A 137 -1.82 2.09 9.91
CA LEU A 137 -1.74 0.69 10.29
C LEU A 137 -0.29 0.22 10.32
N CYS A 138 0.12 -0.33 11.47
CA CYS A 138 1.46 -0.84 11.76
C CYS A 138 1.32 -2.13 12.57
N ASN A 139 0.65 -3.13 12.01
CA ASN A 139 0.27 -4.38 12.70
C ASN A 139 0.91 -5.63 12.06
N GLY A 140 2.13 -5.49 11.55
CA GLY A 140 2.91 -6.61 11.00
C GLY A 140 2.55 -6.97 9.56
N ALA A 141 2.63 -8.24 9.23
CA ALA A 141 2.55 -8.74 7.85
C ALA A 141 1.23 -8.37 7.14
N THR A 142 0.11 -8.28 7.86
CA THR A 142 -1.21 -8.02 7.27
C THR A 142 -1.53 -6.54 7.07
N SER A 143 -0.68 -5.61 7.56
CA SER A 143 -0.96 -4.15 7.58
C SER A 143 -1.48 -3.59 6.27
N GLY A 144 -0.88 -3.98 5.13
CA GLY A 144 -1.25 -3.47 3.81
C GLY A 144 -2.65 -3.90 3.37
N LEU A 145 -3.01 -5.18 3.57
CA LEU A 145 -4.35 -5.67 3.25
C LEU A 145 -5.39 -5.17 4.26
N ASP A 146 -5.02 -5.03 5.52
CA ASP A 146 -5.86 -4.41 6.54
C ASP A 146 -6.18 -2.95 6.16
N ALA A 147 -5.22 -2.20 5.61
CA ALA A 147 -5.45 -0.83 5.15
C ALA A 147 -6.48 -0.77 4.00
N VAL A 148 -6.39 -1.69 3.03
CA VAL A 148 -7.39 -1.81 1.96
C VAL A 148 -8.77 -2.14 2.53
N HIS A 149 -8.84 -3.08 3.46
CA HIS A 149 -10.08 -3.47 4.14
C HIS A 149 -10.70 -2.31 4.93
N TRP A 150 -9.91 -1.58 5.71
CA TRP A 150 -10.40 -0.43 6.47
C TRP A 150 -10.92 0.68 5.56
N ALA A 151 -10.26 0.95 4.44
CA ALA A 151 -10.74 1.91 3.45
C ALA A 151 -12.12 1.49 2.89
N ALA A 152 -12.27 0.22 2.49
CA ALA A 152 -13.55 -0.31 2.03
C ALA A 152 -14.63 -0.25 3.13
N THR A 153 -14.25 -0.50 4.39
CA THR A 153 -15.17 -0.42 5.54
C THR A 153 -15.65 1.01 5.80
N LEU A 154 -14.75 2.01 5.73
CA LEU A 154 -15.12 3.42 5.86
C LEU A 154 -16.10 3.86 4.76
N ILE A 155 -15.90 3.39 3.53
CA ILE A 155 -16.78 3.69 2.40
C ILE A 155 -18.12 3.01 2.57
N ARG A 156 -18.16 1.70 2.87
CA ARG A 156 -19.41 0.94 3.09
C ARG A 156 -20.21 1.47 4.27
N GLY A 157 -19.54 1.98 5.29
CA GLY A 157 -20.13 2.62 6.47
C GLY A 157 -20.54 4.08 6.26
N GLY A 158 -20.40 4.64 5.05
CA GLY A 158 -20.76 6.03 4.73
C GLY A 158 -19.91 7.09 5.43
N ARG A 159 -18.72 6.71 5.96
CA ARG A 159 -17.80 7.62 6.66
C ARG A 159 -16.93 8.42 5.69
N ALA A 160 -16.78 7.95 4.46
CA ALA A 160 -16.11 8.62 3.36
C ALA A 160 -16.73 8.15 2.04
N ALA A 161 -16.76 9.00 1.02
CA ALA A 161 -17.18 8.61 -0.32
C ALA A 161 -16.05 7.85 -1.04
N ARG A 162 -14.81 8.17 -0.69
CA ARG A 162 -13.59 7.57 -1.24
C ARG A 162 -12.46 7.57 -0.24
N ALA A 163 -11.42 6.78 -0.50
CA ALA A 163 -10.22 6.75 0.31
C ALA A 163 -8.96 6.68 -0.56
N LEU A 164 -7.91 7.37 -0.14
CA LEU A 164 -6.55 7.12 -0.58
C LEU A 164 -5.95 6.06 0.36
N VAL A 165 -5.65 4.89 -0.18
CA VAL A 165 -4.94 3.81 0.53
C VAL A 165 -3.48 3.87 0.11
N LEU A 166 -2.57 3.81 1.06
CA LEU A 166 -1.13 3.93 0.82
C LEU A 166 -0.37 2.85 1.57
N GLY A 167 0.55 2.17 0.88
CA GLY A 167 1.56 1.30 1.48
C GLY A 167 2.95 1.82 1.15
N VAL A 168 3.83 1.94 2.15
CA VAL A 168 5.20 2.45 1.97
C VAL A 168 6.17 1.78 2.91
N GLU A 169 7.37 1.41 2.39
CA GLU A 169 8.51 1.03 3.22
C GLU A 169 9.80 1.64 2.67
N PRO A 170 10.58 2.33 3.52
CA PRO A 170 11.88 2.87 3.14
C PRO A 170 12.97 1.80 3.27
N ASP A 171 14.06 1.95 2.51
CA ASP A 171 15.29 1.19 2.70
C ASP A 171 16.41 2.12 3.20
N ASN A 172 16.80 1.95 4.45
CA ASN A 172 17.88 2.71 5.09
C ASN A 172 18.64 1.84 6.11
N GLU A 173 19.69 2.37 6.70
CA GLU A 173 20.54 1.64 7.62
C GLU A 173 19.80 1.11 8.84
N SER A 174 18.97 1.92 9.48
CA SER A 174 18.16 1.53 10.65
C SER A 174 17.20 0.38 10.30
N VAL A 175 16.55 0.45 9.15
CA VAL A 175 15.64 -0.62 8.69
C VAL A 175 16.40 -1.89 8.38
N ARG A 176 17.56 -1.82 7.70
CA ARG A 176 18.40 -2.98 7.41
C ARG A 176 18.93 -3.63 8.68
N ALA A 177 19.37 -2.84 9.66
CA ALA A 177 19.78 -3.36 10.96
C ALA A 177 18.65 -4.12 11.66
N PHE A 178 17.42 -3.55 11.64
CA PHE A 178 16.24 -4.17 12.23
C PHE A 178 15.79 -5.44 11.49
N THR A 179 15.94 -5.49 10.17
CA THR A 179 15.53 -6.64 9.32
C THR A 179 16.61 -7.70 9.16
N GLY A 180 17.71 -7.64 9.94
CA GLY A 180 18.81 -8.60 9.85
C GLY A 180 19.59 -8.52 8.53
N GLY A 181 19.71 -7.34 7.95
CA GLY A 181 20.42 -7.07 6.69
C GLY A 181 19.55 -7.19 5.43
N SER A 182 18.29 -7.58 5.56
CA SER A 182 17.40 -7.67 4.40
C SER A 182 17.01 -6.28 3.89
N ARG A 183 16.97 -6.14 2.57
CA ARG A 183 16.55 -4.90 1.91
C ARG A 183 15.02 -4.86 1.78
N THR A 184 14.47 -3.70 2.01
CA THR A 184 13.05 -3.41 1.71
C THR A 184 12.91 -2.87 0.29
N ILE A 185 11.66 -2.68 -0.14
CA ILE A 185 11.30 -2.19 -1.48
C ILE A 185 11.83 -0.78 -1.80
N ASP A 186 12.20 0.03 -0.80
CA ASP A 186 12.48 1.47 -0.91
C ASP A 186 11.46 2.19 -1.81
N GLY A 187 10.19 2.01 -1.51
CA GLY A 187 9.14 2.46 -2.39
C GLY A 187 7.77 2.52 -1.74
N ALA A 188 6.78 2.88 -2.55
CA ALA A 188 5.40 3.01 -2.14
C ALA A 188 4.43 2.64 -3.27
N ALA A 189 3.25 2.18 -2.89
CA ALA A 189 2.09 2.12 -3.77
C ALA A 189 0.89 2.81 -3.12
N ALA A 190 0.02 3.38 -3.95
CA ALA A 190 -1.23 3.97 -3.49
C ALA A 190 -2.38 3.58 -4.40
N LEU A 191 -3.57 3.43 -3.81
CA LEU A 191 -4.83 3.15 -4.49
C LEU A 191 -5.83 4.23 -4.13
N VAL A 192 -6.56 4.74 -5.11
CA VAL A 192 -7.82 5.43 -4.84
C VAL A 192 -8.92 4.40 -4.91
N VAL A 193 -9.64 4.23 -3.81
CA VAL A 193 -10.81 3.36 -3.71
C VAL A 193 -12.06 4.18 -3.41
N GLU A 194 -13.18 3.83 -4.01
CA GLU A 194 -14.45 4.53 -3.83
C GLU A 194 -15.64 3.61 -4.09
N SER A 195 -16.85 4.02 -3.72
CA SER A 195 -18.04 3.29 -4.14
C SER A 195 -18.18 3.36 -5.67
N GLU A 196 -18.67 2.30 -6.27
CA GLU A 196 -18.93 2.27 -7.72
C GLU A 196 -19.87 3.43 -8.15
N GLU A 197 -20.83 3.79 -7.32
CA GLU A 197 -21.71 4.93 -7.51
C GLU A 197 -20.92 6.26 -7.55
N SER A 198 -20.04 6.49 -6.56
CA SER A 198 -19.20 7.70 -6.51
C SER A 198 -18.25 7.80 -7.69
N ALA A 199 -17.72 6.67 -8.17
CA ALA A 199 -16.89 6.62 -9.37
C ALA A 199 -17.69 6.99 -10.62
N ALA A 200 -18.90 6.41 -10.77
CA ALA A 200 -19.79 6.66 -11.89
C ALA A 200 -20.26 8.12 -11.97
N GLU A 201 -20.66 8.73 -10.83
CA GLU A 201 -21.09 10.13 -10.74
C GLU A 201 -20.05 11.12 -11.29
N ARG A 202 -18.78 10.83 -11.16
CA ARG A 202 -17.68 11.68 -11.66
C ARG A 202 -17.08 11.21 -13.00
N GLY A 203 -17.66 10.18 -13.62
CA GLY A 203 -17.20 9.62 -14.89
C GLY A 203 -15.87 8.87 -14.79
N ALA A 204 -15.49 8.37 -13.61
CA ALA A 204 -14.26 7.62 -13.45
C ALA A 204 -14.44 6.15 -13.86
N SER A 205 -13.41 5.60 -14.47
CA SER A 205 -13.37 4.18 -14.82
C SER A 205 -12.88 3.35 -13.64
N ALA A 206 -13.65 2.33 -13.24
CA ALA A 206 -13.18 1.33 -12.30
C ALA A 206 -12.10 0.46 -12.98
N GLN A 207 -10.94 0.34 -12.33
CA GLN A 207 -9.81 -0.47 -12.79
C GLN A 207 -9.86 -1.88 -12.22
N ALA A 208 -10.43 -2.05 -11.03
CA ALA A 208 -10.70 -3.33 -10.39
C ALA A 208 -11.85 -3.20 -9.39
N VAL A 209 -12.45 -4.32 -9.03
CA VAL A 209 -13.45 -4.43 -7.96
C VAL A 209 -12.79 -5.10 -6.75
N LEU A 210 -12.93 -4.49 -5.57
CA LEU A 210 -12.52 -5.10 -4.31
C LEU A 210 -13.62 -6.08 -3.85
N GLY A 211 -13.25 -7.34 -3.75
CA GLY A 211 -14.10 -8.39 -3.25
C GLY A 211 -14.01 -8.57 -1.73
N ASP A 212 -14.16 -9.84 -1.32
CA ASP A 212 -14.17 -10.20 0.09
C ASP A 212 -12.76 -10.15 0.67
N TYR A 213 -12.70 -9.71 1.92
CA TYR A 213 -11.54 -9.72 2.77
C TYR A 213 -11.73 -10.74 3.89
N VAL A 214 -10.69 -11.49 4.17
CA VAL A 214 -10.63 -12.45 5.29
C VAL A 214 -9.35 -12.23 6.10
N ARG A 215 -9.43 -12.43 7.41
CA ARG A 215 -8.28 -12.41 8.33
C ARG A 215 -8.46 -13.49 9.40
N GLY A 216 -7.40 -14.17 9.76
CA GLY A 216 -7.41 -15.21 10.78
C GLY A 216 -6.05 -15.87 10.95
N ALA A 217 -5.98 -16.88 11.78
CA ALA A 217 -4.76 -17.65 11.98
C ALA A 217 -4.57 -18.66 10.83
N GLY A 218 -3.37 -18.66 10.24
CA GLY A 218 -2.91 -19.62 9.25
C GLY A 218 -3.34 -19.33 7.82
N LEU A 219 -2.37 -19.36 6.91
CA LEU A 219 -2.53 -19.05 5.49
C LEU A 219 -3.52 -20.01 4.78
N GLY A 220 -3.41 -21.31 5.05
CA GLY A 220 -4.31 -22.31 4.45
C GLY A 220 -5.77 -22.03 4.76
N ARG A 221 -6.10 -21.78 6.02
CA ARG A 221 -7.48 -21.44 6.45
C ARG A 221 -7.96 -20.11 5.87
N CYS A 222 -7.05 -19.13 5.73
CA CYS A 222 -7.35 -17.87 5.10
C CYS A 222 -7.76 -18.08 3.64
N LEU A 223 -7.01 -18.86 2.88
CA LEU A 223 -7.30 -19.21 1.48
C LEU A 223 -8.62 -19.97 1.33
N GLU A 224 -8.87 -20.98 2.21
CA GLU A 224 -10.14 -21.73 2.20
C GLU A 224 -11.35 -20.82 2.45
N ARG A 225 -11.24 -19.88 3.38
CA ARG A 225 -12.32 -18.91 3.65
C ARG A 225 -12.51 -17.98 2.46
N LEU A 226 -11.41 -17.47 1.88
CA LEU A 226 -11.46 -16.59 0.73
C LEU A 226 -12.11 -17.29 -0.47
N ALA A 227 -11.73 -18.54 -0.76
CA ALA A 227 -12.34 -19.35 -1.81
C ALA A 227 -13.86 -19.56 -1.61
N ARG A 228 -14.29 -19.81 -0.36
CA ARG A 228 -15.73 -19.97 -0.03
C ARG A 228 -16.53 -18.69 -0.23
N THR A 229 -15.98 -17.53 0.15
CA THR A 229 -16.69 -16.24 0.03
C THR A 229 -16.68 -15.74 -1.41
N THR A 230 -15.57 -15.95 -2.13
CA THR A 230 -15.44 -15.53 -3.53
C THR A 230 -16.23 -16.41 -4.49
N GLY A 231 -16.37 -17.70 -4.17
CA GLY A 231 -17.05 -18.70 -5.01
C GLY A 231 -16.26 -19.18 -6.23
N ASP A 232 -15.11 -18.55 -6.54
CA ASP A 232 -14.28 -18.84 -7.70
C ASP A 232 -12.83 -19.12 -7.30
N ARG A 233 -12.17 -19.98 -8.06
CA ARG A 233 -10.73 -20.20 -7.97
C ARG A 233 -9.98 -19.01 -8.57
N PRO A 234 -8.87 -18.53 -7.96
CA PRO A 234 -8.11 -17.43 -8.54
C PRO A 234 -7.37 -17.86 -9.82
N ALA A 235 -7.24 -16.92 -10.75
CA ALA A 235 -6.38 -17.08 -11.92
C ALA A 235 -4.92 -16.71 -11.59
N LEU A 236 -4.73 -15.80 -10.63
CA LEU A 236 -3.42 -15.39 -10.14
C LEU A 236 -3.44 -15.30 -8.62
N TRP A 237 -2.39 -15.78 -7.98
CA TRP A 237 -2.17 -15.66 -6.55
C TRP A 237 -0.93 -14.81 -6.26
N GLN A 238 -1.13 -13.65 -5.64
CA GLN A 238 -0.08 -12.82 -5.09
C GLN A 238 0.33 -13.41 -3.73
N LEU A 239 1.56 -13.92 -3.65
CA LEU A 239 2.07 -14.63 -2.49
C LEU A 239 2.30 -13.71 -1.28
N PRO A 240 2.12 -14.22 -0.05
CA PRO A 240 2.58 -13.52 1.15
C PRO A 240 4.11 -13.44 1.15
N GLU A 241 4.66 -12.51 1.90
CA GLU A 241 6.10 -12.37 2.07
C GLU A 241 6.68 -13.60 2.79
N GLN A 242 7.66 -14.25 2.18
CA GLN A 242 8.24 -15.50 2.66
C GLN A 242 9.51 -15.23 3.48
N ARG A 243 9.35 -14.82 4.75
CA ARG A 243 10.48 -14.53 5.65
C ARG A 243 11.00 -15.76 6.39
N ALA A 244 10.10 -16.54 6.95
CA ALA A 244 10.43 -17.61 7.89
C ALA A 244 10.07 -19.02 7.36
N ALA A 245 9.15 -19.14 6.44
CA ALA A 245 8.73 -20.42 5.87
C ALA A 245 8.27 -20.24 4.41
N ALA A 246 8.68 -21.15 3.55
CA ALA A 246 8.18 -21.20 2.19
C ALA A 246 6.68 -21.51 2.17
N VAL A 247 5.95 -20.89 1.26
CA VAL A 247 4.53 -21.21 1.03
C VAL A 247 4.44 -22.59 0.36
N PRO A 248 3.71 -23.55 0.95
CA PRO A 248 3.61 -24.89 0.38
C PRO A 248 3.07 -24.89 -1.05
N ASP A 249 3.67 -25.71 -1.91
CA ASP A 249 3.23 -25.85 -3.30
C ASP A 249 1.84 -26.46 -3.46
N THR A 250 1.40 -27.21 -2.46
CA THR A 250 0.07 -27.82 -2.39
C THR A 250 -1.07 -26.81 -2.20
N LEU A 251 -0.77 -25.58 -1.73
CA LEU A 251 -1.77 -24.54 -1.63
C LEU A 251 -2.05 -23.92 -3.01
N LEU A 252 -3.30 -23.95 -3.45
CA LEU A 252 -3.75 -23.47 -4.76
C LEU A 252 -2.93 -24.07 -5.93
N GLU A 253 -2.70 -25.38 -5.89
CA GLU A 253 -1.96 -26.11 -6.93
C GLU A 253 -2.49 -25.79 -8.34
N GLY A 254 -1.58 -25.50 -9.29
CA GLY A 254 -1.92 -25.14 -10.67
C GLY A 254 -2.49 -23.74 -10.86
N VAL A 255 -2.41 -22.86 -9.86
CA VAL A 255 -2.67 -21.41 -9.98
C VAL A 255 -1.36 -20.68 -10.22
N ASP A 256 -1.35 -19.73 -11.14
CA ASP A 256 -0.19 -18.87 -11.37
C ASP A 256 0.15 -18.09 -10.09
N ARG A 257 1.45 -18.07 -9.75
CA ARG A 257 1.96 -17.44 -8.53
C ARG A 257 2.83 -16.23 -8.88
N HIS A 258 2.72 -15.19 -8.09
CA HIS A 258 3.56 -14.01 -8.23
C HIS A 258 4.07 -13.56 -6.86
N ASP A 259 5.39 -13.50 -6.70
CA ASP A 259 6.07 -13.07 -5.47
C ASP A 259 6.71 -11.69 -5.68
N LEU A 260 6.07 -10.66 -5.13
CA LEU A 260 6.61 -9.29 -5.16
C LEU A 260 7.86 -9.14 -4.27
N GLY A 261 7.94 -9.94 -3.20
CA GLY A 261 9.08 -9.92 -2.28
C GLY A 261 10.36 -10.42 -2.92
N GLU A 262 10.28 -11.47 -3.74
CA GLU A 262 11.41 -11.98 -4.51
C GLU A 262 11.91 -10.93 -5.53
N VAL A 263 10.98 -10.21 -6.15
CA VAL A 263 11.30 -9.27 -7.22
C VAL A 263 11.84 -7.92 -6.70
N PHE A 264 11.21 -7.37 -5.65
CA PHE A 264 11.46 -6.00 -5.19
C PHE A 264 12.12 -5.89 -3.81
N GLY A 265 12.16 -6.98 -3.04
CA GLY A 265 12.58 -6.98 -1.64
C GLY A 265 11.38 -6.93 -0.68
N LEU A 266 11.66 -6.81 0.61
CA LEU A 266 10.64 -6.87 1.66
C LEU A 266 9.61 -5.74 1.53
N GLY A 267 8.37 -6.10 1.26
CA GLY A 267 7.25 -5.18 1.18
C GLY A 267 6.61 -4.86 2.53
N SER A 268 6.72 -5.78 3.48
CA SER A 268 6.23 -5.62 4.86
C SER A 268 4.84 -4.95 4.94
N GLY A 269 4.72 -3.81 5.61
CA GLY A 269 3.47 -3.05 5.70
C GLY A 269 2.92 -2.54 4.38
N ALA A 270 3.76 -2.41 3.34
CA ALA A 270 3.33 -1.99 2.01
C ALA A 270 2.85 -3.13 1.12
N LEU A 271 3.21 -4.39 1.44
CA LEU A 271 3.01 -5.53 0.55
C LEU A 271 1.57 -5.67 0.05
N GLY A 272 0.59 -5.63 0.93
CA GLY A 272 -0.81 -5.81 0.55
C GLY A 272 -1.34 -4.76 -0.41
N VAL A 273 -0.88 -3.51 -0.29
CA VAL A 273 -1.25 -2.42 -1.22
C VAL A 273 -0.57 -2.64 -2.58
N LEU A 274 0.70 -3.07 -2.59
CA LEU A 274 1.43 -3.44 -3.81
C LEU A 274 0.77 -4.61 -4.54
N GLN A 275 0.33 -5.64 -3.82
CA GLN A 275 -0.39 -6.78 -4.39
C GLN A 275 -1.70 -6.37 -5.05
N CYS A 276 -2.46 -5.48 -4.41
CA CYS A 276 -3.68 -4.92 -5.00
C CYS A 276 -3.37 -4.08 -6.26
N ALA A 277 -2.28 -3.29 -6.24
CA ALA A 277 -1.81 -2.56 -7.42
C ALA A 277 -1.37 -3.52 -8.55
N ALA A 278 -0.65 -4.60 -8.22
CA ALA A 278 -0.25 -5.64 -9.17
C ALA A 278 -1.46 -6.35 -9.79
N ALA A 279 -2.53 -6.60 -9.00
CA ALA A 279 -3.78 -7.14 -9.52
C ALA A 279 -4.42 -6.20 -10.55
N VAL A 280 -4.42 -4.88 -10.30
CA VAL A 280 -4.84 -3.89 -11.32
C VAL A 280 -3.97 -3.98 -12.57
N GLY A 281 -2.65 -4.12 -12.39
CA GLY A 281 -1.72 -4.33 -13.51
C GLY A 281 -2.01 -5.60 -14.30
N TRP A 282 -2.39 -6.68 -13.64
CA TRP A 282 -2.82 -7.93 -14.27
C TRP A 282 -4.04 -7.71 -15.17
N PHE A 283 -5.07 -7.05 -14.66
CA PHE A 283 -6.28 -6.75 -15.44
C PHE A 283 -5.98 -5.79 -16.61
N ALA A 284 -5.13 -4.79 -16.41
CA ALA A 284 -4.71 -3.86 -17.46
C ALA A 284 -3.94 -4.54 -18.60
N ARG A 285 -3.32 -5.69 -18.34
CA ARG A 285 -2.62 -6.53 -19.35
C ARG A 285 -3.53 -7.59 -19.98
N GLY A 286 -4.83 -7.53 -19.74
CA GLY A 286 -5.81 -8.47 -20.27
C GLY A 286 -5.99 -9.74 -19.44
N GLY A 287 -5.45 -9.76 -18.23
CA GLY A 287 -5.67 -10.86 -17.28
C GLY A 287 -7.16 -11.02 -16.93
N ALA A 288 -7.63 -12.24 -16.89
CA ALA A 288 -9.02 -12.59 -16.59
C ALA A 288 -9.13 -13.46 -15.33
N GLY A 289 -10.29 -13.43 -14.69
CA GLY A 289 -10.56 -14.19 -13.46
C GLY A 289 -10.13 -13.43 -12.18
N PRO A 290 -10.44 -14.00 -11.00
CA PRO A 290 -10.09 -13.41 -9.73
C PRO A 290 -8.58 -13.44 -9.47
N VAL A 291 -8.07 -12.40 -8.80
CA VAL A 291 -6.72 -12.38 -8.22
C VAL A 291 -6.86 -12.45 -6.70
N TYR A 292 -6.15 -13.39 -6.07
CA TYR A 292 -6.03 -13.42 -4.62
C TYR A 292 -4.73 -12.74 -4.21
N ALA A 293 -4.83 -11.78 -3.31
CA ALA A 293 -3.70 -11.17 -2.62
C ALA A 293 -3.69 -11.66 -1.17
N THR A 294 -2.54 -12.16 -0.69
CA THR A 294 -2.43 -12.70 0.67
C THR A 294 -1.20 -12.13 1.38
N ALA A 295 -1.31 -11.94 2.68
CA ALA A 295 -0.25 -11.45 3.54
C ALA A 295 -0.24 -12.22 4.86
N GLY A 296 0.95 -12.46 5.40
CA GLY A 296 1.16 -13.29 6.58
C GLY A 296 1.13 -14.80 6.25
N THR A 297 2.03 -15.52 6.88
CA THR A 297 2.20 -16.99 6.81
C THR A 297 1.80 -17.61 8.13
N ASP A 298 1.98 -18.92 8.28
CA ASP A 298 1.74 -19.62 9.56
C ASP A 298 2.77 -19.24 10.65
N ALA A 299 3.85 -18.54 10.29
CA ALA A 299 4.85 -18.00 11.23
C ALA A 299 4.48 -16.62 11.78
N ASP A 300 3.45 -15.96 11.22
CA ASP A 300 2.98 -14.65 11.63
C ASP A 300 1.77 -14.77 12.57
N ASP A 301 1.48 -13.71 13.33
CA ASP A 301 0.33 -13.65 14.26
C ASP A 301 -1.01 -13.84 13.54
N ALA A 302 -1.08 -13.47 12.29
CA ALA A 302 -2.26 -13.61 11.45
C ALA A 302 -1.90 -13.67 9.96
N SER A 303 -2.77 -14.32 9.20
CA SER A 303 -2.81 -14.23 7.74
C SER A 303 -4.06 -13.47 7.30
N ALA A 304 -3.94 -12.69 6.23
CA ALA A 304 -5.05 -11.99 5.60
C ALA A 304 -5.08 -12.29 4.10
N GLY A 305 -6.26 -12.18 3.53
CA GLY A 305 -6.45 -12.31 2.09
C GLY A 305 -7.59 -11.44 1.58
N ILE A 306 -7.44 -10.95 0.37
CA ILE A 306 -8.48 -10.22 -0.35
C ILE A 306 -8.57 -10.73 -1.78
N ALA A 307 -9.79 -10.85 -2.29
CA ALA A 307 -10.04 -11.13 -3.69
C ALA A 307 -10.24 -9.83 -4.48
N LEU A 308 -9.63 -9.74 -5.66
CA LEU A 308 -9.89 -8.67 -6.63
C LEU A 308 -10.42 -9.26 -7.93
N ARG A 309 -11.28 -8.51 -8.62
CA ARG A 309 -11.80 -8.88 -9.94
C ARG A 309 -11.59 -7.74 -10.92
N GLY A 310 -11.27 -8.05 -12.16
CA GLY A 310 -11.35 -7.10 -13.26
C GLY A 310 -12.79 -6.65 -13.46
N ARG A 311 -12.98 -5.45 -14.00
CA ARG A 311 -14.30 -5.04 -14.47
C ARG A 311 -14.67 -5.90 -15.68
N ALA A 312 -15.84 -6.52 -15.67
CA ALA A 312 -16.36 -7.16 -16.88
C ALA A 312 -16.40 -6.12 -18.00
N ALA A 313 -15.89 -6.48 -19.18
CA ALA A 313 -16.07 -5.65 -20.36
C ALA A 313 -17.60 -5.46 -20.54
N ALA A 314 -18.03 -4.20 -20.58
CA ALA A 314 -19.42 -3.84 -20.82
C ALA A 314 -19.82 -4.14 -22.26
#